data_0900808b2470f43abe57cf12863800e8
#
_entry.id   0900808b2470f43abe57cf12863800e8
#
_cell.length_a   1.000
_cell.length_b   1.000
_cell.length_c   1.000
_cell.angle_alpha   90.00
_cell.angle_beta   90.00
_cell.angle_gamma   90.00
#
_symmetry.space_group_name_H-M   'P 1'
#
loop_
_entity.id
_entity.type
_entity.pdbx_description
1 polymer ?
#
loop_
_entity_poly.entity_id
_entity_poly.type
_entity_poly.pdbx_seq_one_letter_code
_entity_poly.pdbx_strand_id
1 'polypeptide(L)'
;MVKKGKLVVAISPDYAPFEFKTLVNGKDTIVGADVELAKAIADELGVKLELSSMSFDNVLSSLQTGKADIAISGLSATKERKNAYDFSDPYYETENAILVKTSNLDKFTSISSLSGQKVAVQKGTIEEGLAKDQLKDSKIVSLTAMGEAINELKSGQVQAVDLEKPVAEGYLSQNSDIALAGFALKTSDGDAKAVAMPKGSGEMVKTVNKVIKKLAKDDKYKKYISDAAQLTANEIED
;
A
#
# COMPACT_ATOMS: atom_id res chain seq x y z
N MET A 1 14.10 -2.27 19.30
CA MET A 1 15.55 -2.49 19.34
C MET A 1 15.84 -3.95 18.97
N VAL A 2 16.57 -4.18 17.89
CA VAL A 2 16.83 -5.50 17.29
C VAL A 2 17.74 -6.35 18.22
N LYS A 3 17.20 -6.82 19.33
CA LYS A 3 17.96 -7.62 20.32
C LYS A 3 18.08 -9.10 19.97
N LYS A 4 17.50 -9.58 18.83
CA LYS A 4 17.38 -11.01 18.52
C LYS A 4 18.07 -11.45 17.23
N GLY A 5 18.95 -10.62 16.65
CA GLY A 5 19.61 -10.95 15.37
C GLY A 5 18.66 -10.99 14.16
N LYS A 6 17.43 -10.46 14.29
CA LYS A 6 16.44 -10.35 13.24
C LYS A 6 15.65 -9.05 13.34
N LEU A 7 15.22 -8.53 12.19
CA LEU A 7 14.27 -7.42 12.05
C LEU A 7 12.93 -8.01 11.65
N VAL A 8 11.91 -7.83 12.48
CA VAL A 8 10.53 -8.24 12.17
C VAL A 8 9.79 -7.07 11.56
N VAL A 9 9.35 -7.22 10.32
CA VAL A 9 8.64 -6.20 9.55
C VAL A 9 7.19 -6.60 9.34
N ALA A 10 6.25 -5.79 9.85
CA ALA A 10 4.83 -5.95 9.58
C ALA A 10 4.50 -5.51 8.15
N ILE A 11 3.73 -6.33 7.43
CA ILE A 11 3.42 -6.13 6.02
C ILE A 11 2.05 -6.73 5.67
N SER A 12 1.30 -6.09 4.76
CA SER A 12 0.03 -6.59 4.20
C SER A 12 0.23 -6.92 2.73
N PRO A 13 0.51 -8.20 2.37
CA PRO A 13 0.99 -8.54 1.04
C PRO A 13 -0.13 -8.78 0.02
N ASP A 14 -0.97 -7.78 -0.19
CA ASP A 14 -2.07 -7.73 -1.15
C ASP A 14 -2.09 -6.42 -1.95
N TYR A 15 -0.93 -5.73 -2.03
CA TYR A 15 -0.83 -4.35 -2.53
C TYR A 15 0.32 -4.19 -3.53
N ALA A 16 0.25 -4.92 -4.66
CA ALA A 16 1.25 -4.82 -5.74
C ALA A 16 1.27 -3.39 -6.33
N PRO A 17 2.43 -2.86 -6.70
CA PRO A 17 3.77 -3.47 -6.73
C PRO A 17 4.59 -3.26 -5.44
N PHE A 18 3.98 -2.75 -4.37
CA PHE A 18 4.67 -2.48 -3.10
C PHE A 18 4.96 -3.78 -2.34
N GLU A 19 3.93 -4.56 -2.06
CA GLU A 19 4.02 -5.86 -1.39
C GLU A 19 2.89 -6.79 -1.83
N PHE A 20 3.24 -7.98 -2.27
CA PHE A 20 2.26 -8.97 -2.73
C PHE A 20 2.84 -10.39 -2.70
N LYS A 21 1.94 -11.38 -2.77
CA LYS A 21 2.33 -12.78 -2.86
C LYS A 21 2.43 -13.21 -4.32
N THR A 22 3.48 -13.94 -4.65
CA THR A 22 3.66 -14.54 -5.97
C THR A 22 4.45 -15.85 -5.87
N LEU A 23 4.38 -16.65 -6.94
CA LEU A 23 5.17 -17.87 -7.06
C LEU A 23 6.58 -17.53 -7.54
N VAL A 24 7.57 -17.72 -6.66
CA VAL A 24 8.99 -17.66 -7.03
C VAL A 24 9.57 -19.06 -6.98
N ASN A 25 9.97 -19.61 -8.13
CA ASN A 25 10.46 -20.98 -8.25
C ASN A 25 9.48 -22.02 -7.67
N GLY A 26 8.16 -21.81 -7.87
CA GLY A 26 7.10 -22.68 -7.39
C GLY A 26 6.81 -22.61 -5.88
N LYS A 27 7.30 -21.58 -5.18
CA LYS A 27 7.05 -21.35 -3.77
C LYS A 27 6.35 -20.00 -3.57
N ASP A 28 5.31 -19.99 -2.74
CA ASP A 28 4.64 -18.77 -2.30
C ASP A 28 5.65 -17.86 -1.60
N THR A 29 5.82 -16.68 -2.14
CA THR A 29 6.83 -15.73 -1.67
C THR A 29 6.24 -14.33 -1.63
N ILE A 30 6.47 -13.60 -0.54
CA ILE A 30 6.14 -12.18 -0.47
C ILE A 30 7.26 -11.40 -1.15
N VAL A 31 6.90 -10.60 -2.14
CA VAL A 31 7.81 -9.78 -2.94
C VAL A 31 7.26 -8.35 -3.06
N GLY A 32 8.01 -7.46 -3.68
CA GLY A 32 7.60 -6.09 -3.94
C GLY A 32 8.63 -5.07 -3.51
N ALA A 33 8.38 -3.81 -3.87
CA ALA A 33 9.31 -2.71 -3.59
C ALA A 33 9.56 -2.50 -2.09
N ASP A 34 8.51 -2.65 -1.27
CA ASP A 34 8.59 -2.53 0.19
C ASP A 34 9.37 -3.69 0.82
N VAL A 35 9.32 -4.89 0.21
CA VAL A 35 10.16 -6.02 0.65
C VAL A 35 11.63 -5.75 0.38
N GLU A 36 11.96 -5.16 -0.77
CA GLU A 36 13.35 -4.77 -1.09
C GLU A 36 13.86 -3.66 -0.17
N LEU A 37 13.00 -2.69 0.18
CA LEU A 37 13.31 -1.68 1.21
C LEU A 37 13.56 -2.33 2.57
N ALA A 38 12.72 -3.29 2.97
CA ALA A 38 12.88 -4.03 4.23
C ALA A 38 14.22 -4.81 4.27
N LYS A 39 14.61 -5.45 3.16
CA LYS A 39 15.91 -6.12 3.02
C LYS A 39 17.07 -5.14 3.18
N ALA A 40 17.01 -3.98 2.52
CA ALA A 40 18.05 -2.95 2.62
C ALA A 40 18.21 -2.42 4.05
N ILE A 41 17.12 -2.29 4.81
CA ILE A 41 17.15 -1.89 6.22
C ILE A 41 17.76 -3.01 7.09
N ALA A 42 17.37 -4.26 6.89
CA ALA A 42 17.92 -5.39 7.63
C ALA A 42 19.43 -5.55 7.38
N ASP A 43 19.88 -5.38 6.14
CA ASP A 43 21.29 -5.41 5.75
C ASP A 43 22.09 -4.28 6.41
N GLU A 44 21.57 -3.06 6.46
CA GLU A 44 22.21 -1.92 7.16
C GLU A 44 22.35 -2.18 8.66
N LEU A 45 21.39 -2.91 9.26
CA LEU A 45 21.40 -3.31 10.67
C LEU A 45 22.28 -4.56 10.93
N GLY A 46 22.70 -5.29 9.89
CA GLY A 46 23.45 -6.54 10.01
C GLY A 46 22.64 -7.70 10.62
N VAL A 47 21.34 -7.76 10.35
CA VAL A 47 20.42 -8.76 10.91
C VAL A 47 19.60 -9.46 9.83
N LYS A 48 18.96 -10.58 10.19
CA LYS A 48 18.05 -11.30 9.28
C LYS A 48 16.70 -10.57 9.18
N LEU A 49 16.13 -10.53 7.98
CA LEU A 49 14.76 -10.07 7.75
C LEU A 49 13.77 -11.19 8.08
N GLU A 50 12.72 -10.85 8.82
CA GLU A 50 11.53 -11.67 9.02
C GLU A 50 10.29 -10.84 8.66
N LEU A 51 9.50 -11.30 7.68
CA LEU A 51 8.24 -10.65 7.32
C LEU A 51 7.11 -11.22 8.16
N SER A 52 6.33 -10.36 8.80
CA SER A 52 5.12 -10.69 9.55
C SER A 52 3.90 -10.25 8.77
N SER A 53 3.31 -11.19 8.03
CA SER A 53 2.14 -10.94 7.18
C SER A 53 0.86 -10.80 8.00
N MET A 54 0.04 -9.80 7.68
CA MET A 54 -1.26 -9.55 8.31
C MET A 54 -2.11 -8.65 7.43
N SER A 55 -3.41 -8.49 7.75
CA SER A 55 -4.27 -7.52 7.08
C SER A 55 -3.81 -6.08 7.39
N PHE A 56 -4.03 -5.16 6.44
CA PHE A 56 -3.51 -3.79 6.52
C PHE A 56 -3.96 -3.04 7.78
N ASP A 57 -5.21 -3.20 8.21
CA ASP A 57 -5.76 -2.58 9.42
C ASP A 57 -5.07 -3.02 10.72
N ASN A 58 -4.33 -4.12 10.69
CA ASN A 58 -3.56 -4.64 11.82
C ASN A 58 -2.06 -4.25 11.80
N VAL A 59 -1.55 -3.76 10.68
CA VAL A 59 -0.12 -3.48 10.49
C VAL A 59 0.41 -2.51 11.56
N LEU A 60 -0.21 -1.35 11.73
CA LEU A 60 0.23 -0.36 12.72
C LEU A 60 0.05 -0.85 14.17
N SER A 61 -1.06 -1.53 14.48
CA SER A 61 -1.31 -2.04 15.83
C SER A 61 -0.30 -3.11 16.26
N SER A 62 0.30 -3.83 15.31
CA SER A 62 1.35 -4.82 15.58
C SER A 62 2.61 -4.21 16.20
N LEU A 63 2.90 -2.94 15.89
CA LEU A 63 4.00 -2.18 16.49
C LEU A 63 3.77 -1.90 17.99
N GLN A 64 2.54 -1.55 18.35
CA GLN A 64 2.17 -1.27 19.76
C GLN A 64 2.22 -2.52 20.62
N THR A 65 1.86 -3.66 20.03
CA THR A 65 1.87 -4.97 20.73
C THR A 65 3.24 -5.64 20.74
N GLY A 66 4.25 -5.06 20.09
CA GLY A 66 5.61 -5.62 19.99
C GLY A 66 5.70 -6.88 19.13
N LYS A 67 4.71 -7.15 18.27
CA LYS A 67 4.72 -8.25 17.29
C LYS A 67 5.64 -7.96 16.11
N ALA A 68 5.87 -6.70 15.78
CA ALA A 68 6.82 -6.27 14.78
C ALA A 68 7.70 -5.13 15.32
N ASP A 69 8.90 -5.00 14.78
CA ASP A 69 9.86 -3.96 15.11
C ASP A 69 9.60 -2.67 14.31
N ILE A 70 9.26 -2.83 13.04
CA ILE A 70 8.89 -1.75 12.11
C ILE A 70 7.74 -2.22 11.21
N ALA A 71 7.08 -1.28 10.53
CA ALA A 71 6.05 -1.56 9.54
C ALA A 71 6.38 -0.87 8.22
N ILE A 72 6.35 -1.65 7.14
CA ILE A 72 6.52 -1.18 5.77
C ILE A 72 5.40 -1.83 4.95
N SER A 73 4.43 -1.05 4.53
CA SER A 73 3.24 -1.56 3.83
C SER A 73 2.50 -0.40 3.15
N GLY A 74 3.16 0.31 2.23
CA GLY A 74 2.57 1.46 1.56
C GLY A 74 2.01 2.52 2.54
N LEU A 75 2.58 2.65 3.73
CA LEU A 75 2.02 3.46 4.81
C LEU A 75 2.31 4.94 4.63
N SER A 76 1.27 5.76 4.65
CA SER A 76 1.42 7.21 4.69
C SER A 76 1.52 7.75 6.11
N ALA A 77 2.43 8.69 6.31
CA ALA A 77 2.73 9.31 7.61
C ALA A 77 1.75 10.45 7.94
N THR A 78 0.46 10.14 8.06
CA THR A 78 -0.56 11.14 8.38
C THR A 78 -0.32 11.80 9.74
N LYS A 79 -0.87 13.01 9.93
CA LYS A 79 -0.79 13.71 11.22
C LYS A 79 -1.36 12.88 12.36
N GLU A 80 -2.45 12.18 12.13
CA GLU A 80 -3.07 11.29 13.12
C GLU A 80 -2.14 10.14 13.51
N ARG A 81 -1.58 9.43 12.51
CA ARG A 81 -0.65 8.31 12.74
C ARG A 81 0.62 8.78 13.46
N LYS A 82 1.13 9.97 13.14
CA LYS A 82 2.31 10.56 13.81
C LYS A 82 2.10 10.84 15.31
N ASN A 83 0.86 10.92 15.78
CA ASN A 83 0.61 11.05 17.22
C ASN A 83 0.99 9.77 17.99
N ALA A 84 0.75 8.60 17.38
CA ALA A 84 0.93 7.29 18.03
C ALA A 84 2.23 6.56 17.62
N TYR A 85 2.81 6.90 16.48
CA TYR A 85 3.98 6.24 15.89
C TYR A 85 5.06 7.24 15.47
N ASP A 86 6.31 6.78 15.40
CA ASP A 86 7.38 7.52 14.72
C ASP A 86 7.42 7.04 13.26
N PHE A 87 7.82 7.95 12.37
CA PHE A 87 7.96 7.69 10.94
C PHE A 87 9.32 8.12 10.42
N SER A 88 9.80 7.42 9.42
CA SER A 88 10.96 7.83 8.64
C SER A 88 10.65 9.06 7.77
N ASP A 89 11.69 9.59 7.12
CA ASP A 89 11.52 10.43 5.94
C ASP A 89 10.73 9.63 4.89
N PRO A 90 9.96 10.31 4.00
CA PRO A 90 9.24 9.62 2.92
C PRO A 90 10.21 8.93 1.95
N TYR A 91 9.81 7.75 1.46
CA TYR A 91 10.57 7.01 0.47
C TYR A 91 9.89 6.96 -0.90
N TYR A 92 8.58 7.26 -0.97
CA TYR A 92 7.81 7.31 -2.21
C TYR A 92 6.59 8.23 -2.05
N GLU A 93 6.20 8.89 -3.14
CA GLU A 93 4.98 9.69 -3.22
C GLU A 93 4.03 9.07 -4.23
N THR A 94 2.75 9.00 -3.89
CA THR A 94 1.72 8.42 -4.73
C THR A 94 0.61 9.40 -5.05
N GLU A 95 -0.20 9.05 -6.05
CA GLU A 95 -1.43 9.75 -6.43
C GLU A 95 -2.62 8.81 -6.20
N ASN A 96 -3.76 9.40 -5.86
CA ASN A 96 -5.03 8.68 -5.79
C ASN A 96 -5.53 8.32 -7.19
N ALA A 97 -6.28 7.23 -7.30
CA ALA A 97 -6.92 6.77 -8.53
C ALA A 97 -8.29 6.16 -8.25
N ILE A 98 -9.17 6.25 -9.22
CA ILE A 98 -10.46 5.56 -9.22
C ILE A 98 -10.48 4.55 -10.37
N LEU A 99 -10.72 3.29 -10.06
CA LEU A 99 -10.99 2.24 -11.04
C LEU A 99 -12.49 2.07 -11.24
N VAL A 100 -12.89 1.87 -12.48
CA VAL A 100 -14.26 1.54 -12.88
C VAL A 100 -14.22 0.43 -13.94
N LYS A 101 -15.35 -0.23 -14.23
CA LYS A 101 -15.42 -1.10 -15.41
C LYS A 101 -15.20 -0.30 -16.68
N THR A 102 -14.44 -0.83 -17.63
CA THR A 102 -14.20 -0.23 -18.94
C THR A 102 -15.51 0.15 -19.65
N SER A 103 -16.54 -0.69 -19.52
CA SER A 103 -17.88 -0.44 -20.08
C SER A 103 -18.63 0.74 -19.43
N ASN A 104 -18.15 1.26 -18.32
CA ASN A 104 -18.78 2.34 -17.54
C ASN A 104 -17.96 3.64 -17.55
N LEU A 105 -16.89 3.74 -18.32
CA LEU A 105 -16.04 4.94 -18.38
C LEU A 105 -16.85 6.20 -18.73
N ASP A 106 -17.73 6.10 -19.71
CA ASP A 106 -18.57 7.25 -20.14
C ASP A 106 -19.65 7.60 -19.10
N LYS A 107 -20.00 6.67 -18.22
CA LYS A 107 -20.98 6.87 -17.15
C LYS A 107 -20.36 7.54 -15.93
N PHE A 108 -19.13 7.16 -15.58
CA PHE A 108 -18.44 7.67 -14.38
C PHE A 108 -17.32 8.64 -14.78
N THR A 109 -17.67 9.91 -14.92
CA THR A 109 -16.77 10.97 -15.43
C THR A 109 -16.38 12.01 -14.39
N SER A 110 -16.96 11.94 -13.18
CA SER A 110 -16.73 12.89 -12.09
C SER A 110 -17.12 12.29 -10.74
N ILE A 111 -16.70 12.93 -9.66
CA ILE A 111 -17.11 12.57 -8.29
C ILE A 111 -18.64 12.50 -8.17
N SER A 112 -19.35 13.47 -8.72
CA SER A 112 -20.83 13.52 -8.64
C SER A 112 -21.51 12.37 -9.39
N SER A 113 -20.88 11.78 -10.40
CA SER A 113 -21.44 10.62 -11.11
C SER A 113 -21.44 9.33 -10.26
N LEU A 114 -20.67 9.30 -9.16
CA LEU A 114 -20.67 8.21 -8.19
C LEU A 114 -21.76 8.36 -7.12
N SER A 115 -22.57 9.41 -7.14
CA SER A 115 -23.68 9.60 -6.20
C SER A 115 -24.64 8.40 -6.22
N GLY A 116 -25.00 7.88 -5.05
CA GLY A 116 -25.83 6.68 -4.88
C GLY A 116 -25.14 5.36 -5.23
N GLN A 117 -23.95 5.39 -5.80
CA GLN A 117 -23.21 4.20 -6.20
C GLN A 117 -22.42 3.59 -5.01
N LYS A 118 -22.07 2.32 -5.10
CA LYS A 118 -21.16 1.66 -4.18
C LYS A 118 -19.73 1.87 -4.65
N VAL A 119 -18.86 2.32 -3.75
CA VAL A 119 -17.42 2.50 -3.99
C VAL A 119 -16.65 1.69 -2.95
N ALA A 120 -15.83 0.76 -3.40
CA ALA A 120 -15.00 -0.04 -2.51
C ALA A 120 -13.68 0.67 -2.21
N VAL A 121 -13.18 0.44 -1.00
CA VAL A 121 -11.89 0.91 -0.49
C VAL A 121 -11.28 -0.16 0.39
N GLN A 122 -9.95 -0.15 0.56
CA GLN A 122 -9.33 -1.01 1.55
C GLN A 122 -9.44 -0.39 2.94
N LYS A 123 -9.84 -1.19 3.92
CA LYS A 123 -10.04 -0.78 5.30
C LYS A 123 -8.74 -0.29 5.96
N GLY A 124 -8.80 0.83 6.66
CA GLY A 124 -7.67 1.41 7.38
C GLY A 124 -6.72 2.25 6.54
N THR A 125 -6.98 2.37 5.23
CA THR A 125 -6.17 3.20 4.31
C THR A 125 -6.55 4.69 4.39
N ILE A 126 -5.74 5.53 3.77
CA ILE A 126 -6.08 6.96 3.57
C ILE A 126 -7.26 7.07 2.61
N GLU A 127 -7.28 6.24 1.58
CA GLU A 127 -8.31 6.20 0.56
C GLU A 127 -9.69 5.97 1.19
N GLU A 128 -9.79 5.14 2.23
CA GLU A 128 -11.04 4.99 2.99
C GLU A 128 -11.49 6.33 3.62
N GLY A 129 -10.56 7.11 4.16
CA GLY A 129 -10.84 8.44 4.69
C GLY A 129 -11.25 9.42 3.60
N LEU A 130 -10.48 9.48 2.50
CA LEU A 130 -10.76 10.35 1.35
C LEU A 130 -12.14 10.05 0.75
N ALA A 131 -12.47 8.78 0.57
CA ALA A 131 -13.76 8.37 0.03
C ALA A 131 -14.91 8.81 0.95
N LYS A 132 -14.80 8.60 2.27
CA LYS A 132 -15.81 9.04 3.25
C LYS A 132 -16.00 10.56 3.26
N ASP A 133 -14.94 11.31 3.04
CA ASP A 133 -14.96 12.78 3.07
C ASP A 133 -15.45 13.41 1.77
N GLN A 134 -15.09 12.83 0.62
CA GLN A 134 -15.32 13.43 -0.69
C GLN A 134 -16.46 12.76 -1.47
N LEU A 135 -16.80 11.50 -1.18
CA LEU A 135 -17.89 10.75 -1.81
C LEU A 135 -19.10 10.63 -0.87
N LYS A 136 -19.53 11.74 -0.26
CA LYS A 136 -20.58 11.78 0.78
C LYS A 136 -21.91 11.18 0.35
N ASP A 137 -22.24 11.27 -0.94
CA ASP A 137 -23.47 10.73 -1.51
C ASP A 137 -23.33 9.29 -2.03
N SER A 138 -22.13 8.70 -1.92
CA SER A 138 -21.86 7.31 -2.31
C SER A 138 -21.95 6.37 -1.12
N LYS A 139 -22.09 5.07 -1.40
CA LYS A 139 -22.07 4.00 -0.39
C LYS A 139 -20.65 3.42 -0.33
N ILE A 140 -19.89 3.76 0.70
CA ILE A 140 -18.53 3.26 0.87
C ILE A 140 -18.57 1.84 1.41
N VAL A 141 -17.89 0.91 0.72
CA VAL A 141 -17.72 -0.50 1.06
C VAL A 141 -16.27 -0.70 1.47
N SER A 142 -16.01 -0.86 2.76
CA SER A 142 -14.65 -1.08 3.29
C SER A 142 -14.37 -2.58 3.34
N LEU A 143 -13.38 -3.03 2.56
CA LEU A 143 -12.95 -4.43 2.46
C LEU A 143 -11.57 -4.63 3.06
N THR A 144 -11.26 -5.84 3.50
CA THR A 144 -9.98 -6.12 4.17
C THR A 144 -8.83 -6.31 3.19
N ALA A 145 -9.13 -6.81 1.99
CA ALA A 145 -8.16 -7.07 0.94
C ALA A 145 -8.46 -6.26 -0.34
N MET A 146 -7.44 -5.77 -1.02
CA MET A 146 -7.60 -5.02 -2.27
C MET A 146 -8.09 -5.92 -3.39
N GLY A 147 -7.60 -7.17 -3.49
CA GLY A 147 -8.08 -8.16 -4.46
C GLY A 147 -9.60 -8.40 -4.38
N GLU A 148 -10.15 -8.41 -3.15
CA GLU A 148 -11.60 -8.50 -2.91
C GLU A 148 -12.36 -7.32 -3.53
N ALA A 149 -11.82 -6.09 -3.37
CA ALA A 149 -12.41 -4.88 -3.96
C ALA A 149 -12.41 -4.93 -5.50
N ILE A 150 -11.33 -5.41 -6.10
CA ILE A 150 -11.22 -5.59 -7.54
C ILE A 150 -12.21 -6.66 -8.04
N ASN A 151 -12.35 -7.78 -7.33
CA ASN A 151 -13.31 -8.83 -7.68
C ASN A 151 -14.76 -8.34 -7.57
N GLU A 152 -15.10 -7.53 -6.57
CA GLU A 152 -16.41 -6.89 -6.45
C GLU A 152 -16.67 -5.89 -7.59
N LEU A 153 -15.66 -5.13 -8.03
CA LEU A 153 -15.76 -4.26 -9.19
C LEU A 153 -16.03 -5.07 -10.46
N LYS A 154 -15.27 -6.12 -10.70
CA LYS A 154 -15.42 -6.99 -11.89
C LYS A 154 -16.78 -7.69 -11.92
N SER A 155 -17.27 -8.16 -10.79
CA SER A 155 -18.62 -8.75 -10.67
C SER A 155 -19.76 -7.73 -10.76
N GLY A 156 -19.47 -6.43 -10.55
CA GLY A 156 -20.46 -5.34 -10.54
C GLY A 156 -21.18 -5.15 -9.21
N GLN A 157 -20.70 -5.76 -8.14
CA GLN A 157 -21.22 -5.54 -6.78
C GLN A 157 -20.91 -4.13 -6.28
N VAL A 158 -19.75 -3.57 -6.71
CA VAL A 158 -19.42 -2.14 -6.58
C VAL A 158 -19.21 -1.53 -7.95
N GLN A 159 -19.31 -0.22 -8.06
CA GLN A 159 -19.21 0.51 -9.33
C GLN A 159 -17.86 1.18 -9.52
N ALA A 160 -17.13 1.39 -8.45
CA ALA A 160 -15.78 1.94 -8.46
C ALA A 160 -14.96 1.38 -7.30
N VAL A 161 -13.64 1.45 -7.45
CA VAL A 161 -12.66 1.20 -6.38
C VAL A 161 -11.77 2.42 -6.28
N ASP A 162 -11.59 2.94 -5.07
CA ASP A 162 -10.66 4.02 -4.76
C ASP A 162 -9.38 3.44 -4.15
N LEU A 163 -8.24 3.73 -4.77
CA LEU A 163 -6.95 3.16 -4.41
C LEU A 163 -5.80 4.06 -4.91
N GLU A 164 -4.57 3.66 -4.64
CA GLU A 164 -3.40 4.36 -5.15
C GLU A 164 -3.12 4.03 -6.62
N LYS A 165 -2.67 5.03 -7.38
CA LYS A 165 -2.41 4.90 -8.82
C LYS A 165 -1.41 3.79 -9.18
N PRO A 166 -0.26 3.60 -8.51
CA PRO A 166 0.65 2.48 -8.84
C PRO A 166 -0.01 1.11 -8.65
N VAL A 167 -0.87 0.96 -7.65
CA VAL A 167 -1.64 -0.27 -7.41
C VAL A 167 -2.69 -0.47 -8.49
N ALA A 168 -3.43 0.61 -8.83
CA ALA A 168 -4.38 0.59 -9.94
C ALA A 168 -3.71 0.17 -11.26
N GLU A 169 -2.54 0.72 -11.58
CA GLU A 169 -1.77 0.37 -12.78
C GLU A 169 -1.35 -1.10 -12.77
N GLY A 170 -1.00 -1.66 -11.61
CA GLY A 170 -0.73 -3.09 -11.43
C GLY A 170 -1.92 -3.95 -11.84
N TYR A 171 -3.11 -3.66 -11.33
CA TYR A 171 -4.34 -4.38 -11.70
C TYR A 171 -4.72 -4.19 -13.17
N LEU A 172 -4.55 -2.99 -13.73
CA LEU A 172 -4.84 -2.72 -15.15
C LEU A 172 -3.97 -3.53 -16.11
N SER A 173 -2.74 -3.85 -15.73
CA SER A 173 -1.84 -4.64 -16.56
C SER A 173 -2.35 -6.05 -16.84
N GLN A 174 -3.24 -6.55 -15.99
CA GLN A 174 -3.78 -7.92 -16.03
C GLN A 174 -5.29 -8.00 -16.30
N ASN A 175 -5.99 -6.86 -16.25
CA ASN A 175 -7.44 -6.80 -16.32
C ASN A 175 -7.90 -5.75 -17.34
N SER A 176 -8.23 -6.18 -18.56
CA SER A 176 -8.71 -5.29 -19.64
C SER A 176 -10.17 -4.84 -19.47
N ASP A 177 -10.90 -5.45 -18.54
CA ASP A 177 -12.31 -5.18 -18.24
C ASP A 177 -12.51 -4.03 -17.24
N ILE A 178 -11.42 -3.53 -16.64
CA ILE A 178 -11.40 -2.36 -15.78
C ILE A 178 -10.52 -1.25 -16.35
N ALA A 179 -10.74 -0.02 -15.94
CA ALA A 179 -10.01 1.14 -16.45
C ALA A 179 -9.92 2.25 -15.39
N LEU A 180 -8.93 3.16 -15.54
CA LEU A 180 -8.86 4.38 -14.75
C LEU A 180 -9.98 5.33 -15.15
N ALA A 181 -10.72 5.82 -14.17
CA ALA A 181 -11.63 6.95 -14.37
C ALA A 181 -10.83 8.23 -14.71
N GLY A 182 -11.44 9.15 -15.46
CA GLY A 182 -10.80 10.42 -15.82
C GLY A 182 -10.73 11.44 -14.67
N PHE A 183 -10.93 11.01 -13.43
CA PHE A 183 -10.87 11.84 -12.21
C PHE A 183 -10.35 11.00 -11.03
N ALA A 184 -9.88 11.69 -10.00
CA ALA A 184 -9.41 11.07 -8.75
C ALA A 184 -9.87 11.93 -7.56
N LEU A 185 -9.79 11.38 -6.35
CA LEU A 185 -10.00 12.14 -5.13
C LEU A 185 -8.77 13.01 -4.83
N LYS A 186 -9.02 14.14 -4.19
CA LYS A 186 -7.91 15.04 -3.81
C LYS A 186 -7.18 14.48 -2.62
N THR A 187 -5.88 14.29 -2.79
CA THR A 187 -4.97 13.92 -1.73
C THR A 187 -4.46 15.15 -0.98
N SER A 188 -4.10 14.99 0.28
CA SER A 188 -3.43 16.01 1.08
C SER A 188 -1.92 15.75 1.14
N ASP A 189 -1.14 16.71 1.68
CA ASP A 189 0.33 16.62 1.81
C ASP A 189 0.86 15.40 2.61
N GLY A 190 -0.02 14.45 2.98
CA GLY A 190 0.31 13.28 3.80
C GLY A 190 0.40 11.95 3.04
N ASP A 191 0.30 11.95 1.71
CA ASP A 191 0.23 10.70 0.93
C ASP A 191 1.61 10.13 0.53
N ALA A 192 2.67 10.72 1.06
CA ALA A 192 4.01 10.21 0.92
C ALA A 192 4.23 8.98 1.82
N LYS A 193 4.74 7.89 1.25
CA LYS A 193 4.99 6.63 1.94
C LYS A 193 6.21 6.71 2.84
N ALA A 194 6.08 6.23 4.06
CA ALA A 194 7.14 6.21 5.05
C ALA A 194 7.11 4.92 5.90
N VAL A 195 8.24 4.57 6.47
CA VAL A 195 8.37 3.43 7.39
C VAL A 195 7.85 3.85 8.76
N ALA A 196 6.93 3.06 9.33
CA ALA A 196 6.41 3.29 10.67
C ALA A 196 7.17 2.48 11.73
N MET A 197 7.32 3.09 12.90
CA MET A 197 8.02 2.51 14.06
C MET A 197 7.25 2.81 15.34
N PRO A 198 7.44 2.01 16.42
CA PRO A 198 6.90 2.36 17.73
C PRO A 198 7.34 3.76 18.15
N LYS A 199 6.49 4.46 18.90
CA LYS A 199 6.83 5.80 19.44
C LYS A 199 8.08 5.74 20.30
N GLY A 200 8.98 6.73 20.13
CA GLY A 200 10.27 6.78 20.82
C GLY A 200 11.41 6.00 20.14
N SER A 201 11.26 5.64 18.86
CA SER A 201 12.24 4.86 18.07
C SER A 201 13.30 5.72 17.36
N GLY A 202 13.73 6.84 17.92
CA GLY A 202 14.59 7.84 17.26
C GLY A 202 15.87 7.28 16.62
N GLU A 203 16.54 6.28 17.21
CA GLU A 203 17.72 5.65 16.61
C GLU A 203 17.39 4.79 15.41
N MET A 204 16.25 4.08 15.44
CA MET A 204 15.76 3.33 14.30
C MET A 204 15.36 4.26 13.15
N VAL A 205 14.69 5.39 13.46
CA VAL A 205 14.37 6.43 12.46
C VAL A 205 15.62 6.92 11.75
N LYS A 206 16.70 7.22 12.48
CA LYS A 206 17.98 7.64 11.88
C LYS A 206 18.56 6.59 10.95
N THR A 207 18.54 5.32 11.35
CA THR A 207 19.04 4.22 10.55
C THR A 207 18.23 4.03 9.27
N VAL A 208 16.90 4.02 9.39
CA VAL A 208 15.99 3.91 8.25
C VAL A 208 16.17 5.08 7.28
N ASN A 209 16.25 6.33 7.80
CA ASN A 209 16.49 7.52 6.98
C ASN A 209 17.83 7.46 6.24
N LYS A 210 18.87 6.89 6.86
CA LYS A 210 20.16 6.66 6.17
C LYS A 210 20.00 5.74 4.97
N VAL A 211 19.23 4.65 5.11
CA VAL A 211 18.94 3.72 4.00
C VAL A 211 18.12 4.41 2.92
N ILE A 212 17.05 5.11 3.28
CA ILE A 212 16.21 5.86 2.32
C ILE A 212 17.07 6.85 1.51
N LYS A 213 17.94 7.62 2.16
CA LYS A 213 18.85 8.54 1.49
C LYS A 213 19.82 7.86 0.53
N LYS A 214 20.31 6.66 0.87
CA LYS A 214 21.15 5.86 -0.04
C LYS A 214 20.37 5.42 -1.27
N LEU A 215 19.15 4.91 -1.08
CA LEU A 215 18.30 4.45 -2.18
C LEU A 215 17.85 5.59 -3.09
N ALA A 216 17.60 6.77 -2.54
CA ALA A 216 17.18 7.97 -3.28
C ALA A 216 18.28 8.48 -4.23
N LYS A 217 19.58 8.33 -3.88
CA LYS A 217 20.70 8.80 -4.72
C LYS A 217 20.73 8.14 -6.12
N ASP A 218 20.30 6.88 -6.19
CA ASP A 218 20.37 6.06 -7.40
C ASP A 218 18.97 5.74 -7.96
N ASP A 219 17.92 6.44 -7.50
CA ASP A 219 16.50 6.15 -7.80
C ASP A 219 16.14 4.65 -7.62
N LYS A 220 16.82 3.97 -6.67
CA LYS A 220 16.69 2.52 -6.47
C LYS A 220 15.28 2.09 -6.11
N TYR A 221 14.54 2.89 -5.33
CA TYR A 221 13.18 2.52 -4.95
C TYR A 221 12.24 2.51 -6.16
N LYS A 222 12.39 3.46 -7.10
CA LYS A 222 11.65 3.44 -8.38
C LYS A 222 11.99 2.21 -9.21
N LYS A 223 13.26 1.78 -9.16
CA LYS A 223 13.65 0.52 -9.80
C LYS A 223 12.98 -0.67 -9.14
N TYR A 224 12.89 -0.71 -7.81
CA TYR A 224 12.16 -1.77 -7.10
C TYR A 224 10.70 -1.83 -7.51
N ILE A 225 10.02 -0.68 -7.66
CA ILE A 225 8.64 -0.61 -8.18
C ILE A 225 8.57 -1.21 -9.60
N SER A 226 9.48 -0.80 -10.50
CA SER A 226 9.50 -1.32 -11.87
C SER A 226 9.77 -2.82 -11.94
N ASP A 227 10.74 -3.31 -11.16
CA ASP A 227 11.08 -4.74 -11.10
C ASP A 227 9.90 -5.56 -10.51
N ALA A 228 9.25 -5.05 -9.47
CA ALA A 228 8.09 -5.68 -8.85
C ALA A 228 6.88 -5.74 -9.80
N ALA A 229 6.63 -4.67 -10.56
CA ALA A 229 5.55 -4.64 -11.55
C ALA A 229 5.67 -5.76 -12.60
N GLN A 230 6.89 -6.21 -12.92
CA GLN A 230 7.10 -7.34 -13.83
C GLN A 230 6.71 -8.70 -13.21
N LEU A 231 6.62 -8.78 -11.88
CA LEU A 231 6.27 -10.01 -11.17
C LEU A 231 4.77 -10.13 -10.91
N THR A 232 3.99 -9.07 -11.08
CA THR A 232 2.54 -9.07 -10.79
C THR A 232 1.75 -10.05 -11.66
N ALA A 233 2.25 -10.41 -12.85
CA ALA A 233 1.60 -11.41 -13.72
C ALA A 233 1.47 -12.81 -13.07
N ASN A 234 2.19 -13.07 -11.97
CA ASN A 234 2.17 -14.34 -11.22
C ASN A 234 1.64 -14.14 -9.79
N GLU A 235 0.96 -13.03 -9.53
CA GLU A 235 0.38 -12.73 -8.20
C GLU A 235 -0.61 -13.82 -7.78
N ILE A 236 -0.55 -14.21 -6.52
CA ILE A 236 -1.47 -15.18 -5.93
C ILE A 236 -2.54 -14.37 -5.18
N GLU A 237 -3.78 -14.48 -5.64
CA GLU A 237 -4.93 -14.00 -4.90
C GLU A 237 -5.24 -14.98 -3.75
N ASP A 238 -5.40 -14.48 -2.53
CA ASP A 238 -5.81 -15.26 -1.33
C ASP A 238 -7.32 -15.49 -1.27
#